data_ea28e28f25395e99668ebdf1bdbc5878
#
_entry.id   ea28e28f25395e99668ebdf1bdbc5878
#
_cell.length_a   1.000
_cell.length_b   1.000
_cell.length_c   1.000
_cell.angle_alpha   90.00
_cell.angle_beta   90.00
_cell.angle_gamma   90.00
#
_symmetry.space_group_name_H-M   'P 1'
#
loop_
_entity.id
_entity.type
_entity.pdbx_description
1 polymer ?
#
loop_
_entity_poly.entity_id
_entity_poly.type
_entity_poly.pdbx_seq_one_letter_code
_entity_poly.pdbx_strand_id
1 'polypeptide(L)'
;MTKKTKYAGGRRVVGAQILGTRQRVSLQLTSLALLSFLASCVTPKDVQHHVIISVKDQKLALLDRETLIAIYPVSTSKYGLGDWRGSFRTPLGELEIAQKIGGGMPPGTVFKDRIRTGEMVLPNAAGRDPIVTRIIWLRGREPQNANAFGRDIYIHGTPEERNLGLPVSYGCVRMSSNDVIKLYEMVGLGAQVTIVDAPLVEVVPGLANGTQVASIRRGGTFVH
;
A
#
# COMPACT_ATOMS: atom_id res chain seq x y z
N MET A 1 26.17 -4.99 -94.68
CA MET A 1 26.70 -6.32 -94.98
C MET A 1 26.19 -7.28 -93.89
N THR A 2 25.19 -8.04 -94.27
CA THR A 2 25.20 -9.53 -94.43
C THR A 2 25.51 -10.29 -93.14
N LYS A 3 24.78 -11.18 -92.68
CA LYS A 3 23.82 -12.24 -93.05
C LYS A 3 23.31 -12.88 -91.79
N LYS A 4 22.01 -13.19 -91.63
CA LYS A 4 21.33 -14.50 -91.76
C LYS A 4 22.04 -15.62 -90.92
N THR A 5 21.35 -16.47 -90.12
CA THR A 5 20.27 -17.37 -90.37
C THR A 5 19.96 -18.12 -89.03
N LYS A 6 18.76 -18.30 -88.54
CA LYS A 6 17.79 -19.41 -88.65
C LYS A 6 17.92 -20.63 -87.74
N TYR A 7 16.74 -21.03 -87.22
CA TYR A 7 16.13 -22.35 -86.81
C TYR A 7 16.50 -22.87 -85.44
N ALA A 8 15.67 -23.53 -84.69
CA ALA A 8 14.24 -23.90 -84.64
C ALA A 8 14.12 -24.97 -83.53
N GLY A 9 12.93 -25.13 -83.03
CA GLY A 9 12.47 -26.33 -82.36
C GLY A 9 12.70 -26.42 -80.85
N GLY A 10 11.79 -26.35 -80.01
CA GLY A 10 10.60 -27.13 -79.89
C GLY A 10 10.65 -28.12 -78.76
N ARG A 11 9.93 -27.89 -77.69
CA ARG A 11 9.02 -28.86 -77.04
C ARG A 11 8.53 -28.37 -75.68
N ARG A 12 7.23 -28.33 -75.54
CA ARG A 12 6.48 -28.22 -74.30
C ARG A 12 6.79 -29.43 -73.40
N VAL A 13 6.96 -29.17 -72.12
CA VAL A 13 6.59 -30.16 -71.08
C VAL A 13 5.82 -29.40 -70.00
N VAL A 14 4.59 -29.81 -69.84
CA VAL A 14 3.66 -29.45 -68.79
C VAL A 14 4.17 -30.00 -67.46
N GLY A 15 4.43 -29.17 -66.50
CA GLY A 15 4.75 -29.61 -65.12
C GLY A 15 3.89 -28.83 -64.16
N ALA A 16 2.98 -29.55 -63.51
CA ALA A 16 1.93 -29.06 -62.66
C ALA A 16 2.43 -28.24 -61.45
N GLN A 17 1.74 -27.12 -61.21
CA GLN A 17 1.82 -26.36 -59.97
C GLN A 17 1.26 -27.17 -58.81
N ILE A 18 2.12 -27.37 -57.77
CA ILE A 18 1.66 -27.60 -56.41
C ILE A 18 2.30 -26.49 -55.58
N LEU A 19 1.66 -25.36 -55.54
CA LEU A 19 2.02 -24.28 -54.58
C LEU A 19 0.77 -23.97 -53.76
N GLY A 20 0.96 -24.09 -52.45
CA GLY A 20 0.10 -23.30 -51.57
C GLY A 20 -0.80 -24.07 -50.63
N THR A 21 -0.26 -24.57 -49.55
CA THR A 21 -1.07 -24.75 -48.31
C THR A 21 -0.23 -24.81 -47.04
N ARG A 22 0.97 -24.24 -47.00
CA ARG A 22 1.78 -24.23 -45.75
C ARG A 22 2.04 -22.88 -45.10
N GLN A 23 1.54 -21.78 -45.61
CA GLN A 23 1.81 -20.45 -45.01
C GLN A 23 0.69 -19.80 -44.22
N ARG A 24 -0.50 -20.40 -44.14
CA ARG A 24 -1.61 -19.79 -43.40
C ARG A 24 -1.83 -20.29 -41.97
N VAL A 25 -1.14 -21.33 -41.55
CA VAL A 25 -1.32 -21.91 -40.20
C VAL A 25 -0.36 -21.28 -39.17
N SER A 26 0.75 -20.67 -39.61
CA SER A 26 1.72 -20.10 -38.66
C SER A 26 1.39 -18.69 -38.16
N LEU A 27 0.58 -17.91 -38.89
CA LEU A 27 0.22 -16.55 -38.49
C LEU A 27 -0.90 -16.49 -37.43
N GLN A 28 -1.74 -17.51 -37.35
CA GLN A 28 -2.83 -17.53 -36.35
C GLN A 28 -2.38 -18.02 -34.99
N LEU A 29 -1.35 -18.85 -34.89
CA LEU A 29 -0.80 -19.33 -33.62
C LEU A 29 0.06 -18.29 -32.91
N THR A 30 0.69 -17.38 -33.63
CA THR A 30 1.49 -16.27 -33.03
C THR A 30 0.61 -15.14 -32.47
N SER A 31 -0.60 -14.90 -33.04
CA SER A 31 -1.54 -13.92 -32.51
C SER A 31 -2.18 -14.36 -31.20
N LEU A 32 -2.42 -15.66 -31.01
CA LEU A 32 -3.03 -16.16 -29.76
C LEU A 32 -2.04 -16.18 -28.59
N ALA A 33 -0.74 -16.33 -28.86
CA ALA A 33 0.31 -16.31 -27.83
C ALA A 33 0.60 -14.86 -27.34
N LEU A 34 0.37 -13.84 -28.14
CA LEU A 34 0.61 -12.45 -27.76
C LEU A 34 -0.52 -11.85 -26.90
N LEU A 35 -1.73 -12.42 -26.95
CA LEU A 35 -2.86 -11.98 -26.11
C LEU A 35 -2.76 -12.47 -24.65
N SER A 36 -1.94 -13.46 -24.35
CA SER A 36 -1.81 -14.04 -23.01
C SER A 36 -0.89 -13.25 -22.07
N PHE A 37 -0.16 -12.25 -22.55
CA PHE A 37 0.80 -11.46 -21.76
C PHE A 37 0.24 -10.17 -21.17
N LEU A 38 -1.04 -9.86 -21.38
CA LEU A 38 -1.72 -8.72 -20.77
C LEU A 38 -2.52 -9.10 -19.52
N ALA A 39 -2.11 -10.14 -18.81
CA ALA A 39 -2.55 -10.34 -17.44
C ALA A 39 -1.96 -9.21 -16.60
N SER A 40 -2.66 -8.07 -16.58
CA SER A 40 -2.37 -6.96 -15.69
C SER A 40 -2.31 -7.54 -14.27
N CYS A 41 -1.13 -7.48 -13.63
CA CYS A 41 -0.99 -7.79 -12.22
C CYS A 41 -1.75 -6.73 -11.42
N VAL A 42 -3.05 -6.86 -11.35
CA VAL A 42 -3.87 -6.10 -10.41
C VAL A 42 -3.52 -6.64 -9.02
N THR A 43 -2.76 -5.88 -8.26
CA THR A 43 -2.53 -6.22 -6.85
C THR A 43 -3.89 -6.31 -6.17
N PRO A 44 -4.28 -7.46 -5.60
CA PRO A 44 -5.57 -7.60 -4.95
C PRO A 44 -5.67 -6.59 -3.81
N LYS A 45 -6.82 -5.91 -3.72
CA LYS A 45 -7.11 -5.02 -2.59
C LYS A 45 -7.27 -5.83 -1.32
N ASP A 46 -6.72 -5.32 -0.24
CA ASP A 46 -6.98 -5.85 1.10
C ASP A 46 -8.41 -5.45 1.53
N VAL A 47 -9.30 -6.42 1.53
CA VAL A 47 -10.68 -6.27 1.99
C VAL A 47 -10.91 -6.96 3.34
N GLN A 48 -9.85 -7.46 3.95
CA GLN A 48 -9.87 -8.28 5.14
C GLN A 48 -9.58 -7.47 6.39
N HIS A 49 -8.65 -6.51 6.30
CA HIS A 49 -8.23 -5.70 7.43
C HIS A 49 -8.94 -4.36 7.47
N HIS A 50 -9.33 -3.98 8.68
CA HIS A 50 -9.90 -2.67 8.99
C HIS A 50 -9.13 -2.03 10.15
N VAL A 51 -8.64 -0.83 9.92
CA VAL A 51 -7.94 0.00 10.92
C VAL A 51 -8.91 1.05 11.43
N ILE A 52 -9.18 1.07 12.74
CA ILE A 52 -10.02 2.09 13.38
C ILE A 52 -9.15 2.94 14.29
N ILE A 53 -9.13 4.26 14.08
CA ILE A 53 -8.33 5.20 14.86
C ILE A 53 -9.26 6.10 15.64
N SER A 54 -9.20 5.98 16.97
CA SER A 54 -9.89 6.88 17.89
C SER A 54 -8.98 8.07 18.21
N VAL A 55 -9.41 9.26 17.77
CA VAL A 55 -8.75 10.50 18.15
C VAL A 55 -8.98 10.79 19.63
N LYS A 56 -10.13 10.43 20.17
CA LYS A 56 -10.46 10.63 21.58
C LYS A 56 -9.59 9.80 22.53
N ASP A 57 -9.35 8.52 22.19
CA ASP A 57 -8.53 7.61 22.98
C ASP A 57 -7.04 7.66 22.66
N GLN A 58 -6.65 8.32 21.55
CA GLN A 58 -5.30 8.27 20.97
C GLN A 58 -4.83 6.82 20.79
N LYS A 59 -5.70 5.98 20.25
CA LYS A 59 -5.47 4.55 20.02
C LYS A 59 -5.92 4.16 18.60
N LEU A 60 -5.25 3.14 18.09
CA LEU A 60 -5.55 2.47 16.83
C LEU A 60 -5.92 1.02 17.14
N ALA A 61 -7.09 0.57 16.69
CA ALA A 61 -7.49 -0.83 16.68
C ALA A 61 -7.31 -1.40 15.27
N LEU A 62 -6.75 -2.61 15.19
CA LEU A 62 -6.66 -3.40 13.97
C LEU A 62 -7.61 -4.58 14.06
N LEU A 63 -8.48 -4.71 13.06
CA LEU A 63 -9.42 -5.82 12.93
C LEU A 63 -9.03 -6.68 11.71
N ASP A 64 -9.21 -7.99 11.86
CA ASP A 64 -9.23 -8.97 10.78
C ASP A 64 -10.67 -9.53 10.69
N ARG A 65 -11.39 -9.27 9.59
CA ARG A 65 -12.79 -9.70 9.40
C ARG A 65 -13.65 -9.40 10.62
N GLU A 66 -13.65 -8.16 11.07
CA GLU A 66 -14.37 -7.66 12.24
C GLU A 66 -13.89 -8.21 13.61
N THR A 67 -12.90 -9.08 13.64
CA THR A 67 -12.28 -9.55 14.86
C THR A 67 -11.15 -8.64 15.29
N LEU A 68 -11.22 -8.07 16.49
CA LEU A 68 -10.13 -7.26 17.03
C LEU A 68 -8.89 -8.10 17.28
N ILE A 69 -7.77 -7.76 16.61
CA ILE A 69 -6.51 -8.49 16.74
C ILE A 69 -5.41 -7.71 17.44
N ALA A 70 -5.47 -6.37 17.42
CA ALA A 70 -4.49 -5.54 18.12
C ALA A 70 -5.04 -4.16 18.47
N ILE A 71 -4.51 -3.55 19.54
CA ILE A 71 -4.68 -2.13 19.87
C ILE A 71 -3.30 -1.54 20.08
N TYR A 72 -3.04 -0.37 19.47
CA TYR A 72 -1.78 0.36 19.54
C TYR A 72 -2.00 1.78 20.05
N PRO A 73 -1.12 2.33 20.89
CA PRO A 73 -1.09 3.76 21.18
C PRO A 73 -0.65 4.54 19.93
N VAL A 74 -1.30 5.67 19.68
CA VAL A 74 -0.96 6.55 18.55
C VAL A 74 -0.92 8.01 19.02
N SER A 75 -0.49 8.91 18.12
CA SER A 75 -0.63 10.35 18.31
C SER A 75 -1.24 10.96 17.06
N THR A 76 -2.33 11.68 17.22
CA THR A 76 -2.96 12.48 16.17
C THR A 76 -2.62 13.96 16.32
N SER A 77 -3.24 14.83 15.52
CA SER A 77 -2.91 16.24 15.47
C SER A 77 -3.23 17.01 16.76
N LYS A 78 -2.29 17.84 17.20
CA LYS A 78 -2.51 18.85 18.26
C LYS A 78 -3.38 20.04 17.80
N TYR A 79 -3.61 20.17 16.50
CA TYR A 79 -4.46 21.24 15.94
C TYR A 79 -5.92 20.81 15.75
N GLY A 80 -6.27 19.58 16.21
CA GLY A 80 -7.62 19.04 16.12
C GLY A 80 -7.92 18.37 14.78
N LEU A 81 -9.19 18.44 14.35
CA LEU A 81 -9.75 17.63 13.26
C LEU A 81 -10.08 18.48 12.03
N GLY A 82 -9.89 17.92 10.84
CA GLY A 82 -10.23 18.58 9.58
C GLY A 82 -9.31 18.18 8.43
N ASP A 83 -9.68 18.55 7.19
CA ASP A 83 -8.98 18.14 5.98
C ASP A 83 -8.67 19.26 4.97
N TRP A 84 -8.77 20.53 5.33
CA TRP A 84 -8.36 21.59 4.40
C TRP A 84 -6.84 21.73 4.32
N ARG A 85 -6.34 22.16 3.18
CA ARG A 85 -4.90 22.31 2.91
C ARG A 85 -4.26 23.29 3.90
N GLY A 86 -3.09 22.92 4.41
CA GLY A 86 -2.34 23.72 5.39
C GLY A 86 -2.90 23.73 6.81
N SER A 87 -3.96 22.96 7.10
CA SER A 87 -4.61 22.97 8.43
C SER A 87 -3.80 22.25 9.51
N PHE A 88 -2.87 21.37 9.15
CA PHE A 88 -2.16 20.47 10.06
C PHE A 88 -3.08 19.61 10.95
N ARG A 89 -4.35 19.45 10.57
CA ARG A 89 -5.37 18.69 11.30
C ARG A 89 -5.47 17.27 10.80
N THR A 90 -5.91 16.35 11.66
CA THR A 90 -6.20 14.97 11.29
C THR A 90 -7.58 14.88 10.64
N PRO A 91 -7.71 14.30 9.43
CA PRO A 91 -9.03 14.10 8.81
C PRO A 91 -9.84 13.05 9.55
N LEU A 92 -11.17 13.16 9.51
CA LEU A 92 -12.11 12.15 10.00
C LEU A 92 -12.76 11.39 8.84
N GLY A 93 -13.39 10.27 9.18
CA GLY A 93 -14.22 9.47 8.27
C GLY A 93 -13.46 8.29 7.65
N GLU A 94 -13.97 7.84 6.50
CA GLU A 94 -13.47 6.67 5.78
C GLU A 94 -12.31 7.03 4.85
N LEU A 95 -11.22 6.30 5.01
CA LEU A 95 -10.03 6.37 4.18
C LEU A 95 -9.64 4.96 3.71
N GLU A 96 -8.66 4.86 2.84
CA GLU A 96 -8.03 3.60 2.44
C GLU A 96 -6.50 3.72 2.46
N ILE A 97 -5.82 2.61 2.59
CA ILE A 97 -4.36 2.54 2.42
C ILE A 97 -4.05 2.62 0.91
N ALA A 98 -3.52 3.76 0.48
CA ALA A 98 -3.20 4.00 -0.92
C ALA A 98 -1.79 3.55 -1.30
N GLN A 99 -0.82 3.73 -0.40
CA GLN A 99 0.58 3.33 -0.63
C GLN A 99 1.25 2.91 0.68
N LYS A 100 2.29 2.08 0.55
CA LYS A 100 3.13 1.60 1.64
C LYS A 100 4.60 1.78 1.27
N ILE A 101 5.39 2.42 2.15
CA ILE A 101 6.80 2.76 1.89
C ILE A 101 7.65 2.33 3.08
N GLY A 102 8.85 1.82 2.80
CA GLY A 102 9.82 1.44 3.83
C GLY A 102 9.80 -0.05 4.20
N GLY A 103 9.11 -0.91 3.42
CA GLY A 103 9.15 -2.37 3.64
C GLY A 103 10.58 -2.92 3.67
N GLY A 104 10.90 -3.78 4.64
CA GLY A 104 12.23 -4.38 4.82
C GLY A 104 13.31 -3.41 5.33
N MET A 105 13.01 -2.10 5.52
CA MET A 105 13.98 -1.17 6.05
C MET A 105 14.16 -1.35 7.57
N PRO A 106 15.38 -1.11 8.12
CA PRO A 106 15.61 -1.13 9.56
C PRO A 106 14.72 -0.13 10.32
N PRO A 107 14.31 -0.44 11.58
CA PRO A 107 13.65 0.52 12.44
C PRO A 107 14.48 1.79 12.61
N GLY A 108 13.82 2.95 12.63
CA GLY A 108 14.50 4.25 12.74
C GLY A 108 15.01 4.84 11.42
N THR A 109 14.87 4.12 10.30
CA THR A 109 15.19 4.68 8.96
C THR A 109 14.39 5.95 8.72
N VAL A 110 15.07 7.06 8.45
CA VAL A 110 14.44 8.37 8.23
C VAL A 110 13.99 8.54 6.79
N PHE A 111 12.78 9.08 6.64
CA PHE A 111 12.22 9.45 5.34
C PHE A 111 11.98 10.96 5.27
N LYS A 112 12.34 11.56 4.14
CA LYS A 112 11.99 12.92 3.75
C LYS A 112 11.35 12.86 2.36
N ASP A 113 10.21 13.48 2.18
CA ASP A 113 9.44 13.44 0.92
C ASP A 113 9.24 12.01 0.41
N ARG A 114 9.03 11.05 1.34
CA ARG A 114 8.84 9.61 1.10
C ARG A 114 10.08 8.88 0.58
N ILE A 115 11.22 9.54 0.54
CA ILE A 115 12.50 8.98 0.10
C ILE A 115 13.39 8.75 1.34
N ARG A 116 14.06 7.58 1.38
CA ARG A 116 15.03 7.26 2.42
C ARG A 116 16.22 8.24 2.35
N THR A 117 16.56 8.87 3.48
CA THR A 117 17.68 9.84 3.57
C THR A 117 19.05 9.18 3.81
N GLY A 118 19.07 7.93 4.24
CA GLY A 118 20.28 7.26 4.73
C GLY A 118 20.53 7.43 6.23
N GLU A 119 19.83 8.34 6.87
CA GLU A 119 19.90 8.56 8.32
C GLU A 119 19.06 7.56 9.09
N MET A 120 19.45 7.29 10.33
CA MET A 120 18.69 6.50 11.29
C MET A 120 18.54 7.26 12.60
N VAL A 121 17.34 7.30 13.16
CA VAL A 121 17.03 7.93 14.44
C VAL A 121 16.41 6.91 15.38
N LEU A 122 17.03 6.70 16.53
CA LEU A 122 16.56 5.76 17.54
C LEU A 122 15.34 6.33 18.30
N PRO A 123 14.51 5.47 18.88
CA PRO A 123 13.41 5.90 19.74
C PRO A 123 13.87 6.79 20.87
N ASN A 124 13.14 7.87 21.10
CA ASN A 124 13.40 8.89 22.13
C ASN A 124 14.76 9.59 22.03
N ALA A 125 15.41 9.56 20.86
CA ALA A 125 16.57 10.38 20.60
C ALA A 125 16.22 11.87 20.74
N ALA A 126 17.11 12.64 21.33
CA ALA A 126 16.92 14.09 21.47
C ALA A 126 16.98 14.77 20.09
N GLY A 127 16.21 15.84 19.91
CA GLY A 127 16.26 16.67 18.72
C GLY A 127 14.96 16.72 17.94
N ARG A 128 15.00 16.46 16.65
CA ARG A 128 13.87 16.56 15.72
C ARG A 128 13.03 15.27 15.69
N ASP A 129 11.80 15.40 15.20
CA ASP A 129 10.84 14.33 15.05
C ASP A 129 10.53 14.05 13.54
N PRO A 130 11.46 13.41 12.83
CA PRO A 130 11.25 13.03 11.44
C PRO A 130 10.29 11.83 11.32
N ILE A 131 9.75 11.63 10.12
CA ILE A 131 9.07 10.39 9.75
C ILE A 131 10.10 9.27 9.71
N VAL A 132 9.86 8.19 10.47
CA VAL A 132 10.79 7.05 10.54
C VAL A 132 10.11 5.71 10.28
N THR A 133 10.89 4.71 9.98
CA THR A 133 10.58 3.27 9.98
C THR A 133 9.67 2.82 8.86
N ARG A 134 8.43 3.29 8.79
CA ARG A 134 7.41 2.93 7.78
C ARG A 134 6.50 4.12 7.51
N ILE A 135 5.97 4.17 6.29
CA ILE A 135 4.91 5.08 5.89
C ILE A 135 3.77 4.26 5.31
N ILE A 136 2.58 4.43 5.85
CA ILE A 136 1.31 3.94 5.32
C ILE A 136 0.53 5.18 4.90
N TRP A 137 0.40 5.43 3.59
CA TRP A 137 -0.17 6.65 3.05
C TRP A 137 -1.66 6.50 2.81
N LEU A 138 -2.44 7.41 3.37
CA LEU A 138 -3.89 7.33 3.38
C LEU A 138 -4.51 8.19 2.27
N ARG A 139 -5.60 7.67 1.68
CA ARG A 139 -6.46 8.40 0.75
C ARG A 139 -7.87 8.47 1.31
N GLY A 140 -8.43 9.66 1.32
CA GLY A 140 -9.84 9.87 1.70
C GLY A 140 -10.80 9.24 0.70
N ARG A 141 -11.90 8.73 1.22
CA ARG A 141 -12.99 8.08 0.46
C ARG A 141 -14.26 8.90 0.45
N GLU A 142 -14.28 10.01 1.16
CA GLU A 142 -15.45 10.87 1.38
C GLU A 142 -15.10 12.34 1.06
N PRO A 143 -16.09 13.20 0.74
CA PRO A 143 -15.83 14.60 0.42
C PRO A 143 -15.09 15.36 1.52
N GLN A 144 -15.40 15.09 2.82
CA GLN A 144 -14.80 15.77 3.96
C GLN A 144 -13.35 15.38 4.24
N ASN A 145 -12.82 14.33 3.60
CA ASN A 145 -11.42 13.90 3.73
C ASN A 145 -10.71 13.72 2.37
N ALA A 146 -11.26 14.26 1.30
CA ALA A 146 -10.74 14.11 -0.06
C ALA A 146 -9.33 14.68 -0.26
N ASN A 147 -8.88 15.60 0.59
CA ASN A 147 -7.54 16.18 0.51
C ASN A 147 -6.46 15.33 1.22
N ALA A 148 -6.84 14.32 2.01
CA ALA A 148 -5.92 13.56 2.86
C ALA A 148 -4.68 13.05 2.09
N PHE A 149 -4.87 12.48 0.90
CA PHE A 149 -3.74 12.00 0.09
C PHE A 149 -2.83 13.15 -0.36
N GLY A 150 -3.37 14.24 -0.88
CA GLY A 150 -2.59 15.40 -1.33
C GLY A 150 -2.01 16.25 -0.19
N ARG A 151 -2.45 16.02 1.05
CA ARG A 151 -1.91 16.62 2.28
C ARG A 151 -0.87 15.75 2.96
N ASP A 152 -0.50 14.61 2.36
CA ASP A 152 0.48 13.68 2.91
C ASP A 152 0.08 13.15 4.31
N ILE A 153 -1.20 12.75 4.46
CA ILE A 153 -1.67 12.11 5.69
C ILE A 153 -1.20 10.66 5.74
N TYR A 154 -0.37 10.36 6.71
CA TYR A 154 0.25 9.04 6.92
C TYR A 154 -0.09 8.44 8.27
N ILE A 155 -0.04 7.11 8.35
CA ILE A 155 0.33 6.39 9.58
C ILE A 155 1.82 6.09 9.45
N HIS A 156 2.64 6.51 10.42
CA HIS A 156 4.09 6.37 10.33
C HIS A 156 4.78 6.22 11.68
N GLY A 157 6.00 5.73 11.68
CA GLY A 157 6.82 5.67 12.88
C GLY A 157 7.34 7.05 13.29
N THR A 158 7.47 7.27 14.58
CA THR A 158 8.07 8.46 15.19
C THR A 158 9.22 8.08 16.10
N PRO A 159 10.31 8.87 16.21
CA PRO A 159 11.26 8.70 17.29
C PRO A 159 10.73 9.19 18.64
N GLU A 160 9.74 10.07 18.67
CA GLU A 160 9.16 10.58 19.92
C GLU A 160 8.12 9.62 20.53
N GLU A 161 8.50 8.36 20.75
CA GLU A 161 7.60 7.32 21.24
C GLU A 161 7.03 7.59 22.64
N ARG A 162 7.72 8.37 23.49
CA ARG A 162 7.24 8.81 24.81
C ARG A 162 5.98 9.70 24.74
N ASN A 163 5.71 10.31 23.60
CA ASN A 163 4.55 11.19 23.40
C ASN A 163 3.33 10.44 22.82
N LEU A 164 3.43 9.14 22.58
CA LEU A 164 2.30 8.35 22.11
C LEU A 164 1.20 8.28 23.18
N GLY A 165 -0.05 8.40 22.73
CA GLY A 165 -1.20 8.58 23.60
C GLY A 165 -1.61 10.03 23.82
N LEU A 166 -0.84 10.99 23.28
CA LEU A 166 -1.13 12.43 23.32
C LEU A 166 -1.31 12.99 21.91
N PRO A 167 -2.18 13.99 21.69
CA PRO A 167 -2.36 14.66 20.40
C PRO A 167 -1.21 15.65 20.18
N VAL A 168 -0.13 15.22 19.52
CA VAL A 168 1.09 16.03 19.33
C VAL A 168 1.56 16.12 17.88
N SER A 169 0.88 15.46 16.93
CA SER A 169 1.27 15.48 15.52
C SER A 169 0.85 16.76 14.78
N TYR A 170 1.19 16.81 13.50
CA TYR A 170 0.80 17.87 12.56
C TYR A 170 -0.13 17.34 11.46
N GLY A 171 -1.02 16.41 11.82
CA GLY A 171 -2.03 15.84 10.92
C GLY A 171 -1.92 14.34 10.71
N CYS A 172 -0.71 13.81 10.63
CA CYS A 172 -0.46 12.37 10.52
C CYS A 172 -0.75 11.62 11.82
N VAL A 173 -0.85 10.30 11.72
CA VAL A 173 -1.00 9.38 12.85
C VAL A 173 0.35 8.76 13.15
N ARG A 174 0.91 9.04 14.32
CA ARG A 174 2.23 8.55 14.75
C ARG A 174 2.11 7.26 15.54
N MET A 175 3.04 6.35 15.34
CA MET A 175 3.15 5.08 16.05
C MET A 175 4.60 4.83 16.50
N SER A 176 4.80 3.91 17.45
CA SER A 176 6.14 3.41 17.73
C SER A 176 6.73 2.68 16.51
N SER A 177 8.05 2.65 16.40
CA SER A 177 8.74 1.93 15.33
C SER A 177 8.35 0.45 15.28
N ASN A 178 8.23 -0.20 16.44
CA ASN A 178 7.86 -1.60 16.54
C ASN A 178 6.41 -1.86 16.12
N ASP A 179 5.49 -0.98 16.51
CA ASP A 179 4.07 -1.19 16.24
C ASP A 179 3.70 -0.84 14.80
N VAL A 180 4.33 0.20 14.22
CA VAL A 180 4.10 0.52 12.80
C VAL A 180 4.66 -0.57 11.88
N ILE A 181 5.73 -1.29 12.26
CA ILE A 181 6.22 -2.45 11.51
C ILE A 181 5.15 -3.55 11.53
N LYS A 182 4.62 -3.92 12.72
CA LYS A 182 3.59 -4.96 12.84
C LYS A 182 2.34 -4.60 12.02
N LEU A 183 1.85 -3.37 12.15
CA LEU A 183 0.72 -2.89 11.35
C LEU A 183 1.03 -2.98 9.86
N TYR A 184 2.20 -2.48 9.44
CA TYR A 184 2.63 -2.48 8.05
C TYR A 184 2.67 -3.89 7.44
N GLU A 185 3.15 -4.88 8.17
CA GLU A 185 3.24 -6.27 7.67
C GLU A 185 1.86 -6.93 7.53
N MET A 186 0.89 -6.55 8.38
CA MET A 186 -0.46 -7.14 8.36
C MET A 186 -1.37 -6.52 7.29
N VAL A 187 -1.40 -5.20 7.17
CA VAL A 187 -2.35 -4.53 6.27
C VAL A 187 -1.85 -4.45 4.83
N GLY A 188 -2.75 -4.62 3.87
CA GLY A 188 -2.49 -4.49 2.43
C GLY A 188 -2.95 -3.15 1.84
N LEU A 189 -2.67 -2.96 0.54
CA LEU A 189 -3.22 -1.83 -0.22
C LEU A 189 -4.74 -1.98 -0.33
N GLY A 190 -5.45 -0.87 -0.15
CA GLY A 190 -6.91 -0.84 -0.18
C GLY A 190 -7.58 -1.23 1.13
N ALA A 191 -6.82 -1.63 2.19
CA ALA A 191 -7.38 -1.84 3.52
C ALA A 191 -8.13 -0.58 3.99
N GLN A 192 -9.26 -0.79 4.62
CA GLN A 192 -10.10 0.29 5.14
C GLN A 192 -9.45 0.92 6.38
N VAL A 193 -9.54 2.24 6.47
CA VAL A 193 -9.10 3.03 7.63
C VAL A 193 -10.21 3.97 8.01
N THR A 194 -10.71 3.87 9.24
CA THR A 194 -11.73 4.80 9.77
C THR A 194 -11.12 5.64 10.88
N ILE A 195 -11.18 6.96 10.77
CA ILE A 195 -10.72 7.88 11.82
C ILE A 195 -11.94 8.54 12.46
N VAL A 196 -12.08 8.36 13.77
CA VAL A 196 -13.28 8.81 14.51
C VAL A 196 -12.92 9.66 15.73
N ASP A 197 -13.83 10.58 16.08
CA ASP A 197 -13.80 11.33 17.34
C ASP A 197 -14.73 10.70 18.37
N ALA A 198 -14.52 9.42 18.61
CA ALA A 198 -15.28 8.61 19.57
C ALA A 198 -14.35 7.60 20.25
N PRO A 199 -14.66 7.12 21.47
CA PRO A 199 -13.90 6.06 22.11
C PRO A 199 -13.93 4.75 21.29
N LEU A 200 -12.86 3.97 21.29
CA LEU A 200 -12.82 2.68 20.60
C LEU A 200 -13.91 1.73 21.07
N VAL A 201 -14.30 1.80 22.35
CA VAL A 201 -15.35 0.96 22.93
C VAL A 201 -16.72 1.15 22.27
N GLU A 202 -16.98 2.33 21.69
CA GLU A 202 -18.23 2.65 21.00
C GLU A 202 -18.23 2.20 19.52
N VAL A 203 -17.05 2.06 18.90
CA VAL A 203 -16.93 1.87 17.46
C VAL A 203 -16.29 0.53 17.05
N VAL A 204 -15.64 -0.16 17.97
CA VAL A 204 -15.02 -1.46 17.70
C VAL A 204 -15.97 -2.58 18.11
N PRO A 205 -16.40 -3.46 17.18
CA PRO A 205 -17.29 -4.57 17.50
C PRO A 205 -16.76 -5.44 18.64
N GLY A 206 -17.61 -5.74 19.61
CA GLY A 206 -17.29 -6.63 20.72
C GLY A 206 -16.39 -6.05 21.83
N LEU A 207 -15.83 -4.85 21.68
CA LEU A 207 -14.94 -4.27 22.70
C LEU A 207 -15.72 -3.88 23.97
N ALA A 208 -16.96 -3.39 23.81
CA ALA A 208 -17.84 -3.03 24.94
C ALA A 208 -18.23 -4.24 25.81
N ASN A 209 -18.29 -5.44 25.24
CA ASN A 209 -18.76 -6.67 25.91
C ASN A 209 -17.63 -7.44 26.59
N GLY A 210 -16.45 -6.86 26.81
CA GLY A 210 -15.33 -7.50 27.49
C GLY A 210 -14.74 -8.69 26.70
N THR A 211 -14.99 -8.79 25.41
CA THR A 211 -14.35 -9.78 24.55
C THR A 211 -12.84 -9.55 24.62
N GLN A 212 -12.15 -10.47 25.26
CA GLN A 212 -10.71 -10.40 25.46
C GLN A 212 -10.05 -10.28 24.10
N VAL A 213 -9.26 -9.22 23.92
CA VAL A 213 -8.21 -9.16 22.90
C VAL A 213 -7.46 -10.49 23.03
N ALA A 214 -7.47 -11.32 21.98
CA ALA A 214 -6.68 -12.53 21.97
C ALA A 214 -5.26 -12.09 22.33
N SER A 215 -4.81 -12.44 23.53
CA SER A 215 -3.52 -12.00 24.05
C SER A 215 -2.47 -12.52 23.09
N ILE A 216 -1.89 -11.64 22.30
CA ILE A 216 -0.66 -11.95 21.58
C ILE A 216 0.35 -12.26 22.68
N ARG A 217 0.55 -13.56 22.93
CA ARG A 217 1.54 -14.04 23.89
C ARG A 217 2.86 -13.37 23.57
N ARG A 218 3.37 -12.59 24.50
CA ARG A 218 4.80 -12.29 24.60
C ARG A 218 5.48 -13.61 24.89
N GLY A 219 5.83 -14.33 23.85
CA GLY A 219 6.39 -15.67 23.95
C GLY A 219 7.35 -15.93 22.81
N GLY A 220 8.55 -15.41 22.95
CA GLY A 220 9.71 -15.76 22.16
C GLY A 220 10.93 -15.64 23.06
N THR A 221 11.05 -16.59 24.01
CA THR A 221 12.33 -16.84 24.68
C THR A 221 13.27 -17.40 23.63
N PHE A 222 14.23 -16.61 23.19
CA PHE A 222 15.40 -17.15 22.51
C PHE A 222 16.22 -17.87 23.59
N VAL A 223 16.26 -19.18 23.52
CA VAL A 223 17.26 -20.00 24.21
C VAL A 223 18.45 -20.11 23.27
N HIS A 224 19.63 -19.92 23.83
CA HIS A 224 21.00 -19.86 23.31
C HIS A 224 21.36 -20.76 22.13
#